data_90b965c3a38aec4bfa6e897f5a4cb15d
#
_entry.id   90b965c3a38aec4bfa6e897f5a4cb15d
#
_cell.length_a   1.000
_cell.length_b   1.000
_cell.length_c   1.000
_cell.angle_alpha   90.00
_cell.angle_beta   90.00
_cell.angle_gamma   90.00
#
_symmetry.space_group_name_H-M   'P 1'
#
loop_
_entity.id
_entity.type
_entity.pdbx_description
1 polymer ?
#
loop_
_entity_poly.entity_id
_entity_poly.type
_entity_poly.pdbx_seq_one_letter_code
_entity_poly.pdbx_strand_id
1 'polypeptide(L)'
;MMHLAMKAFCPGKPPFPFLHVDTTWKFKEMIRFRDRMTANHDIELLVHTNRDGVDQHVSPFTNGSNTYTQIMKTEALRQALDKYGFDAAFGGARRDEEKSRAKERIFSFRTVKHSWDPKNQRPEMWKTYNTLVNKGESIRVFPLSNWTELDIWQYIMQEKISIVPLYFAAKRPVVDRDGMLIMVDDERLPLAATDVVEERMVRFRTLGCYPLTGAIESTATTLEDIVGEVLAARTSERQGRLIDKDEAGSMEKKKREGYF
;
A
#
# COMPACT_ATOMS: atom_id res chain seq x y z
N MET A 1 -8.72 5.93 2.97
CA MET A 1 -8.26 6.37 4.31
C MET A 1 -8.33 7.88 4.49
N MET A 2 -7.61 8.70 3.71
CA MET A 2 -7.61 10.16 3.85
C MET A 2 -9.02 10.76 3.84
N HIS A 3 -9.86 10.42 2.85
CA HIS A 3 -11.25 10.88 2.80
C HIS A 3 -12.05 10.52 4.07
N LEU A 4 -11.90 9.30 4.59
CA LEU A 4 -12.56 8.88 5.81
C LEU A 4 -12.07 9.64 7.04
N ALA A 5 -10.77 9.92 7.14
CA ALA A 5 -10.22 10.75 8.21
C ALA A 5 -10.79 12.16 8.15
N MET A 6 -10.78 12.80 6.98
CA MET A 6 -11.38 14.12 6.81
C MET A 6 -12.88 14.14 7.17
N LYS A 7 -13.63 13.13 6.77
CA LYS A 7 -15.06 13.01 7.07
C LYS A 7 -15.32 12.80 8.56
N ALA A 8 -14.47 12.01 9.24
CA ALA A 8 -14.61 11.71 10.66
C ALA A 8 -14.37 12.92 11.57
N PHE A 9 -13.51 13.84 11.16
CA PHE A 9 -13.17 15.04 11.93
C PHE A 9 -13.85 16.32 11.43
N CYS A 10 -14.70 16.22 10.39
CA CYS A 10 -15.44 17.38 9.86
C CYS A 10 -16.30 18.04 10.96
N PRO A 11 -16.30 19.38 11.10
CA PRO A 11 -15.66 20.37 10.21
C PRO A 11 -14.18 20.66 10.49
N GLY A 12 -13.61 20.06 11.53
CA GLY A 12 -12.19 20.19 11.84
C GLY A 12 -11.29 19.35 10.92
N LYS A 13 -9.99 19.47 11.11
CA LYS A 13 -8.99 18.62 10.46
C LYS A 13 -8.63 17.43 11.35
N PRO A 14 -8.17 16.31 10.75
CA PRO A 14 -7.58 15.22 11.53
C PRO A 14 -6.45 15.76 12.44
N PRO A 15 -6.46 15.46 13.75
CA PRO A 15 -5.46 15.97 14.70
C PRO A 15 -4.15 15.17 14.69
N PHE A 16 -3.81 14.60 13.53
CA PHE A 16 -2.62 13.78 13.33
C PHE A 16 -2.08 13.95 11.91
N PRO A 17 -0.75 13.85 11.71
CA PRO A 17 -0.17 13.94 10.39
C PRO A 17 -0.41 12.68 9.57
N PHE A 18 -0.27 12.81 8.25
CA PHE A 18 -0.20 11.68 7.33
C PHE A 18 1.27 11.31 7.11
N LEU A 19 1.56 10.02 7.06
CA LEU A 19 2.91 9.51 6.86
C LEU A 19 3.03 8.85 5.49
N HIS A 20 3.99 9.30 4.68
CA HIS A 20 4.42 8.62 3.47
C HIS A 20 5.82 8.04 3.66
N VAL A 21 5.92 6.72 3.58
CA VAL A 21 7.23 6.05 3.50
C VAL A 21 7.66 6.04 2.04
N ASP A 22 8.63 6.89 1.73
CA ASP A 22 9.19 6.98 0.39
C ASP A 22 10.30 5.93 0.21
N THR A 23 10.01 4.98 -0.64
CA THR A 23 10.92 3.89 -0.98
C THR A 23 11.82 4.21 -2.17
N THR A 24 11.81 5.45 -2.66
CA THR A 24 12.48 5.95 -3.86
C THR A 24 11.95 5.39 -5.19
N TRP A 25 11.34 4.22 -5.18
CA TRP A 25 10.76 3.55 -6.35
C TRP A 25 9.23 3.65 -6.34
N LYS A 26 8.72 4.85 -6.60
CA LYS A 26 7.28 5.12 -6.73
C LYS A 26 6.97 5.61 -8.13
N PHE A 27 5.76 5.30 -8.62
CA PHE A 27 5.28 5.88 -9.88
C PHE A 27 5.21 7.40 -9.78
N LYS A 28 5.64 8.09 -10.83
CA LYS A 28 5.60 9.57 -10.90
C LYS A 28 4.18 10.12 -10.70
N GLU A 29 3.17 9.44 -11.27
CA GLU A 29 1.77 9.83 -11.10
C GLU A 29 1.30 9.73 -9.64
N MET A 30 1.77 8.74 -8.88
CA MET A 30 1.45 8.63 -7.45
C MET A 30 1.99 9.80 -6.64
N ILE A 31 3.24 10.20 -6.90
CA ILE A 31 3.87 11.33 -6.20
C ILE A 31 3.13 12.62 -6.52
N ARG A 32 2.88 12.89 -7.81
CA ARG A 32 2.12 14.09 -8.24
C ARG A 32 0.71 14.13 -7.63
N PHE A 33 0.03 12.97 -7.58
CA PHE A 33 -1.30 12.88 -6.98
C PHE A 33 -1.24 13.14 -5.47
N ARG A 34 -0.30 12.52 -4.74
CA ARG A 34 -0.07 12.74 -3.31
C ARG A 34 0.12 14.23 -3.01
N ASP A 35 1.05 14.89 -3.71
CA ASP A 35 1.40 16.28 -3.46
C ASP A 35 0.20 17.23 -3.74
N ARG A 36 -0.53 16.97 -4.81
CA ARG A 36 -1.76 17.71 -5.11
C ARG A 36 -2.82 17.52 -4.04
N MET A 37 -3.04 16.27 -3.58
CA MET A 37 -4.07 15.99 -2.58
C MET A 37 -3.74 16.60 -1.22
N THR A 38 -2.48 16.55 -0.80
CA THR A 38 -2.06 17.17 0.46
C THR A 38 -2.17 18.68 0.43
N ALA A 39 -1.79 19.32 -0.68
CA ALA A 39 -1.93 20.76 -0.86
C ALA A 39 -3.40 21.21 -0.88
N ASN A 40 -4.27 20.48 -1.60
CA ASN A 40 -5.69 20.84 -1.72
C ASN A 40 -6.47 20.73 -0.40
N HIS A 41 -6.05 19.86 0.50
CA HIS A 41 -6.73 19.62 1.77
C HIS A 41 -6.00 20.23 2.97
N ASP A 42 -4.89 20.93 2.75
CA ASP A 42 -4.05 21.52 3.80
C ASP A 42 -3.72 20.48 4.91
N ILE A 43 -3.18 19.35 4.48
CA ILE A 43 -2.84 18.20 5.31
C ILE A 43 -1.36 18.24 5.64
N GLU A 44 -1.03 18.04 6.92
CA GLU A 44 0.36 17.79 7.32
C GLU A 44 0.80 16.42 6.80
N LEU A 45 1.80 16.42 5.91
CA LEU A 45 2.39 15.22 5.34
C LEU A 45 3.84 15.08 5.79
N LEU A 46 4.12 14.01 6.53
CA LEU A 46 5.48 13.57 6.85
C LEU A 46 5.96 12.60 5.78
N VAL A 47 7.07 12.92 5.14
CA VAL A 47 7.73 12.02 4.18
C VAL A 47 8.99 11.47 4.83
N HIS A 48 9.07 10.15 4.97
CA HIS A 48 10.21 9.47 5.55
C HIS A 48 10.85 8.51 4.54
N THR A 49 12.16 8.63 4.40
CA THR A 49 12.99 7.74 3.56
C THR A 49 14.09 7.15 4.42
N ASN A 50 14.36 5.87 4.31
CA ASN A 50 15.53 5.25 4.94
C ASN A 50 16.79 5.71 4.22
N ARG A 51 17.52 6.64 4.84
CA ARG A 51 18.73 7.24 4.26
C ARG A 51 19.88 6.24 4.12
N ASP A 52 20.04 5.34 5.07
CA ASP A 52 21.07 4.30 5.01
C ASP A 52 20.87 3.40 3.80
N GLY A 53 19.61 3.05 3.48
CA GLY A 53 19.28 2.30 2.29
C GLY A 53 19.53 3.06 0.98
N VAL A 54 19.32 4.38 0.98
CA VAL A 54 19.64 5.25 -0.17
C VAL A 54 21.15 5.31 -0.39
N ASP A 55 21.92 5.54 0.67
CA ASP A 55 23.39 5.67 0.63
C ASP A 55 24.05 4.35 0.19
N GLN A 56 23.44 3.21 0.52
CA GLN A 56 23.84 1.89 0.06
C GLN A 56 23.31 1.55 -1.36
N HIS A 57 22.64 2.47 -2.04
CA HIS A 57 22.05 2.26 -3.37
C HIS A 57 21.11 1.04 -3.46
N VAL A 58 20.36 0.78 -2.38
CA VAL A 58 19.43 -0.36 -2.32
C VAL A 58 18.31 -0.19 -3.36
N SER A 59 18.21 -1.15 -4.28
CA SER A 59 17.19 -1.15 -5.32
C SER A 59 16.55 -2.53 -5.50
N PRO A 60 15.35 -2.60 -6.11
CA PRO A 60 14.72 -3.90 -6.42
C PRO A 60 15.54 -4.79 -7.33
N PHE A 61 16.41 -4.20 -8.16
CA PHE A 61 17.20 -4.91 -9.16
C PHE A 61 18.53 -5.41 -8.63
N THR A 62 19.20 -4.62 -7.77
CA THR A 62 20.51 -4.98 -7.21
C THR A 62 20.41 -5.91 -6.01
N ASN A 63 19.37 -5.73 -5.18
CA ASN A 63 19.23 -6.43 -3.90
C ASN A 63 18.07 -7.45 -3.89
N GLY A 64 17.26 -7.48 -4.96
CA GLY A 64 16.04 -8.28 -5.03
C GLY A 64 14.87 -7.68 -4.24
N SER A 65 13.66 -8.15 -4.56
CA SER A 65 12.39 -7.62 -4.04
C SER A 65 12.29 -7.70 -2.52
N ASN A 66 12.73 -8.81 -1.92
CA ASN A 66 12.63 -9.05 -0.48
C ASN A 66 13.54 -8.13 0.32
N THR A 67 14.82 -8.08 0.01
CA THR A 67 15.81 -7.21 0.70
C THR A 67 15.45 -5.74 0.54
N TYR A 68 15.11 -5.32 -0.67
CA TYR A 68 14.64 -3.96 -0.93
C TYR A 68 13.41 -3.61 -0.08
N THR A 69 12.40 -4.48 -0.03
CA THR A 69 11.20 -4.25 0.78
C THR A 69 11.52 -4.18 2.26
N GLN A 70 12.41 -5.05 2.75
CA GLN A 70 12.81 -5.05 4.14
C GLN A 70 13.49 -3.73 4.53
N ILE A 71 14.45 -3.25 3.74
CA ILE A 71 15.23 -2.05 4.06
C ILE A 71 14.42 -0.79 3.77
N MET A 72 13.90 -0.64 2.55
CA MET A 72 13.31 0.62 2.08
C MET A 72 11.86 0.83 2.51
N LYS A 73 11.18 -0.21 2.99
CA LYS A 73 9.78 -0.10 3.40
C LYS A 73 9.56 -0.50 4.85
N THR A 74 9.95 -1.71 5.28
CA THR A 74 9.68 -2.19 6.64
C THR A 74 10.51 -1.43 7.65
N GLU A 75 11.83 -1.35 7.44
CA GLU A 75 12.73 -0.62 8.34
C GLU A 75 12.45 0.88 8.31
N ALA A 76 12.24 1.45 7.12
CA ALA A 76 11.87 2.87 6.98
C ALA A 76 10.58 3.22 7.76
N LEU A 77 9.58 2.33 7.76
CA LEU A 77 8.37 2.53 8.55
C LEU A 77 8.67 2.51 10.05
N ARG A 78 9.49 1.56 10.53
CA ARG A 78 9.89 1.48 11.94
C ARG A 78 10.64 2.74 12.37
N GLN A 79 11.63 3.16 11.59
CA GLN A 79 12.37 4.40 11.81
C GLN A 79 11.44 5.62 11.90
N ALA A 80 10.44 5.71 11.03
CA ALA A 80 9.47 6.81 11.08
C ALA A 80 8.63 6.79 12.35
N LEU A 81 8.13 5.63 12.75
CA LEU A 81 7.31 5.49 13.96
C LEU A 81 8.09 5.86 15.23
N ASP A 82 9.35 5.40 15.32
CA ASP A 82 10.23 5.71 16.45
C ASP A 82 10.62 7.19 16.45
N LYS A 83 11.02 7.72 15.29
CA LYS A 83 11.43 9.11 15.12
C LYS A 83 10.36 10.11 15.53
N TYR A 84 9.12 9.85 15.15
CA TYR A 84 7.99 10.75 15.42
C TYR A 84 7.20 10.38 16.67
N GLY A 85 7.55 9.28 17.35
CA GLY A 85 6.93 8.84 18.60
C GLY A 85 5.46 8.45 18.45
N PHE A 86 5.09 7.75 17.38
CA PHE A 86 3.71 7.35 17.14
C PHE A 86 3.31 6.09 17.92
N ASP A 87 2.29 6.20 18.76
CA ASP A 87 1.68 5.07 19.45
C ASP A 87 0.71 4.28 18.56
N ALA A 88 0.15 4.93 17.53
CA ALA A 88 -0.80 4.33 16.62
C ALA A 88 -0.54 4.74 15.17
N ALA A 89 -0.77 3.81 14.22
CA ALA A 89 -0.73 4.08 12.80
C ALA A 89 -1.94 3.49 12.08
N PHE A 90 -2.72 4.34 11.41
CA PHE A 90 -3.86 3.92 10.61
C PHE A 90 -3.42 3.42 9.25
N GLY A 91 -3.95 2.28 8.83
CA GLY A 91 -3.69 1.68 7.53
C GLY A 91 -4.93 1.19 6.81
N GLY A 92 -4.85 1.11 5.49
CA GLY A 92 -5.96 0.69 4.63
C GLY A 92 -6.05 -0.83 4.41
N ALA A 93 -5.33 -1.63 5.18
CA ALA A 93 -5.34 -3.08 4.99
C ALA A 93 -6.72 -3.70 5.24
N ARG A 94 -7.08 -4.69 4.42
CA ARG A 94 -8.35 -5.41 4.49
C ARG A 94 -8.13 -6.91 4.59
N ARG A 95 -9.04 -7.62 5.25
CA ARG A 95 -9.01 -9.09 5.36
C ARG A 95 -9.19 -9.78 4.01
N ASP A 96 -9.88 -9.13 3.10
CA ASP A 96 -10.17 -9.60 1.74
C ASP A 96 -8.93 -9.66 0.83
N GLU A 97 -7.91 -8.84 1.12
CA GLU A 97 -6.72 -8.73 0.28
C GLU A 97 -5.88 -10.01 0.24
N GLU A 98 -5.71 -10.66 1.40
CA GLU A 98 -4.79 -11.77 1.53
C GLU A 98 -5.08 -12.58 2.81
N LYS A 99 -4.90 -13.92 2.73
CA LYS A 99 -5.25 -14.87 3.82
C LYS A 99 -4.61 -14.54 5.17
N SER A 100 -3.36 -14.07 5.20
CA SER A 100 -2.70 -13.74 6.47
C SER A 100 -3.32 -12.52 7.14
N ARG A 101 -3.93 -11.60 6.36
CA ARG A 101 -4.62 -10.42 6.89
C ARG A 101 -5.94 -10.78 7.59
N ALA A 102 -6.55 -11.89 7.24
CA ALA A 102 -7.73 -12.39 7.96
C ALA A 102 -7.45 -12.72 9.43
N LYS A 103 -6.19 -12.97 9.79
CA LYS A 103 -5.77 -13.21 11.17
C LYS A 103 -5.57 -11.93 11.99
N GLU A 104 -5.42 -10.78 11.33
CA GLU A 104 -5.30 -9.50 12.03
C GLU A 104 -6.67 -8.98 12.49
N ARG A 105 -6.63 -8.28 13.61
CA ARG A 105 -7.76 -7.54 14.15
C ARG A 105 -7.84 -6.15 13.54
N ILE A 106 -8.91 -5.42 13.82
CA ILE A 106 -8.99 -3.99 13.49
C ILE A 106 -7.90 -3.24 14.26
N PHE A 107 -7.69 -3.58 15.54
CA PHE A 107 -6.59 -3.10 16.35
C PHE A 107 -5.51 -4.18 16.47
N SER A 108 -4.44 -4.04 15.72
CA SER A 108 -3.34 -5.01 15.66
C SER A 108 -2.17 -4.51 16.51
N PHE A 109 -1.99 -5.11 17.69
CA PHE A 109 -0.97 -4.71 18.66
C PHE A 109 0.42 -5.15 18.21
N ARG A 110 1.38 -4.25 18.41
CA ARG A 110 2.80 -4.45 18.11
C ARG A 110 3.62 -4.33 19.37
N THR A 111 4.56 -5.24 19.53
CA THR A 111 5.54 -5.18 20.62
C THR A 111 6.46 -3.98 20.49
N VAL A 112 7.30 -3.73 21.50
CA VAL A 112 8.38 -2.73 21.49
C VAL A 112 9.31 -2.86 20.26
N LYS A 113 9.40 -4.06 19.67
CA LYS A 113 10.16 -4.32 18.43
C LYS A 113 9.32 -4.18 17.16
N HIS A 114 8.14 -3.56 17.24
CA HIS A 114 7.14 -3.46 16.17
C HIS A 114 6.61 -4.80 15.64
N SER A 115 6.92 -5.90 16.30
CA SER A 115 6.54 -7.26 15.87
C SER A 115 5.08 -7.55 16.21
N TRP A 116 4.38 -8.21 15.29
CA TRP A 116 3.05 -8.74 15.53
C TRP A 116 3.13 -10.12 16.17
N ASP A 117 2.48 -10.27 17.33
CA ASP A 117 2.32 -11.57 18.02
C ASP A 117 0.84 -11.97 17.99
N PRO A 118 0.47 -13.01 17.23
CA PRO A 118 -0.92 -13.45 17.14
C PRO A 118 -1.50 -13.96 18.45
N LYS A 119 -0.67 -14.38 19.40
CA LYS A 119 -1.10 -14.90 20.70
C LYS A 119 -1.50 -13.83 21.70
N ASN A 120 -0.94 -12.62 21.54
CA ASN A 120 -1.14 -11.50 22.44
C ASN A 120 -2.07 -10.41 21.87
N GLN A 121 -2.91 -10.77 20.89
CA GLN A 121 -3.93 -9.86 20.37
C GLN A 121 -5.16 -9.83 21.28
N ARG A 122 -5.76 -8.65 21.43
CA ARG A 122 -6.95 -8.47 22.27
C ARG A 122 -8.22 -8.85 21.51
N PRO A 123 -9.20 -9.49 22.18
CA PRO A 123 -10.50 -9.78 21.56
C PRO A 123 -11.25 -8.50 21.16
N GLU A 124 -11.96 -8.56 20.04
CA GLU A 124 -12.83 -7.49 19.53
C GLU A 124 -14.28 -8.00 19.47
N MET A 125 -14.81 -8.42 20.61
CA MET A 125 -16.18 -8.95 20.72
C MET A 125 -17.18 -7.80 20.78
N TRP A 126 -18.32 -7.95 20.13
CA TRP A 126 -19.42 -6.99 20.13
C TRP A 126 -19.00 -5.53 19.80
N LYS A 127 -17.99 -5.35 18.97
CA LYS A 127 -17.41 -4.03 18.61
C LYS A 127 -16.84 -3.28 19.82
N THR A 128 -16.42 -4.00 20.84
CA THR A 128 -15.71 -3.42 21.98
C THR A 128 -14.22 -3.44 21.72
N TYR A 129 -13.60 -2.27 21.80
CA TYR A 129 -12.16 -2.13 21.49
C TYR A 129 -11.41 -1.66 22.73
N ASN A 130 -10.29 -2.31 23.01
CA ASN A 130 -9.34 -1.86 24.01
C ASN A 130 -8.10 -1.28 23.31
N THR A 131 -7.89 0.02 23.42
CA THR A 131 -6.83 0.76 22.75
C THR A 131 -5.65 1.09 23.67
N LEU A 132 -5.65 0.58 24.91
CA LEU A 132 -4.54 0.82 25.84
C LEU A 132 -3.24 0.27 25.29
N VAL A 133 -2.24 1.12 25.15
CA VAL A 133 -0.89 0.80 24.67
C VAL A 133 0.05 0.90 25.87
N ASN A 134 0.90 -0.11 26.07
CA ASN A 134 1.97 -0.04 27.07
C ASN A 134 3.14 0.80 26.51
N LYS A 135 3.96 1.33 27.41
CA LYS A 135 5.13 2.12 27.02
C LYS A 135 6.04 1.35 26.05
N GLY A 136 6.30 1.94 24.89
CA GLY A 136 7.11 1.37 23.81
C GLY A 136 6.39 0.40 22.89
N GLU A 137 5.14 0.00 23.17
CA GLU A 137 4.29 -0.73 22.24
C GLU A 137 3.59 0.24 21.28
N SER A 138 3.00 -0.29 20.22
CA SER A 138 2.20 0.50 19.28
C SER A 138 1.02 -0.31 18.72
N ILE A 139 0.08 0.37 18.08
CA ILE A 139 -1.08 -0.26 17.46
C ILE A 139 -1.10 0.08 15.96
N ARG A 140 -1.38 -0.92 15.13
CA ARG A 140 -1.84 -0.68 13.75
C ARG A 140 -3.35 -0.74 13.74
N VAL A 141 -4.01 0.28 13.22
CA VAL A 141 -5.47 0.37 13.16
C VAL A 141 -5.92 0.23 11.73
N PHE A 142 -6.80 -0.73 11.47
CA PHE A 142 -7.31 -1.05 10.13
C PHE A 142 -8.82 -0.80 10.02
N PRO A 143 -9.27 0.45 9.86
CA PRO A 143 -10.70 0.78 9.81
C PRO A 143 -11.45 0.09 8.67
N LEU A 144 -10.74 -0.23 7.58
CA LEU A 144 -11.28 -0.90 6.40
C LEU A 144 -11.20 -2.43 6.46
N SER A 145 -10.80 -3.01 7.61
CA SER A 145 -10.51 -4.46 7.75
C SER A 145 -11.61 -5.36 7.22
N ASN A 146 -12.87 -4.99 7.39
CA ASN A 146 -14.03 -5.80 6.98
C ASN A 146 -14.60 -5.43 5.60
N TRP A 147 -13.98 -4.49 4.89
CA TRP A 147 -14.41 -4.08 3.56
C TRP A 147 -13.80 -5.00 2.49
N THR A 148 -14.59 -5.31 1.48
CA THR A 148 -14.11 -5.98 0.26
C THR A 148 -13.50 -4.98 -0.73
N GLU A 149 -12.82 -5.49 -1.77
CA GLU A 149 -12.38 -4.64 -2.89
C GLU A 149 -13.57 -3.92 -3.52
N LEU A 150 -14.68 -4.63 -3.70
CA LEU A 150 -15.91 -4.07 -4.27
C LEU A 150 -16.48 -2.93 -3.42
N ASP A 151 -16.53 -3.09 -2.07
CA ASP A 151 -17.01 -2.04 -1.18
C ASP A 151 -16.18 -0.76 -1.32
N ILE A 152 -14.86 -0.89 -1.48
CA ILE A 152 -13.96 0.25 -1.70
C ILE A 152 -14.30 0.98 -3.00
N TRP A 153 -14.47 0.25 -4.11
CA TRP A 153 -14.76 0.87 -5.40
C TRP A 153 -16.16 1.49 -5.44
N GLN A 154 -17.17 0.86 -4.87
CA GLN A 154 -18.51 1.42 -4.74
C GLN A 154 -18.50 2.69 -3.87
N TYR A 155 -17.77 2.70 -2.76
CA TYR A 155 -17.62 3.87 -1.92
C TYR A 155 -16.92 5.02 -2.64
N ILE A 156 -15.83 4.74 -3.36
CA ILE A 156 -15.12 5.74 -4.18
C ILE A 156 -16.07 6.37 -5.21
N MET A 157 -16.86 5.56 -5.88
CA MET A 157 -17.84 6.01 -6.87
C MET A 157 -18.95 6.86 -6.24
N GLN A 158 -19.54 6.39 -5.14
CA GLN A 158 -20.64 7.07 -4.44
C GLN A 158 -20.20 8.43 -3.88
N GLU A 159 -19.05 8.49 -3.25
CA GLU A 159 -18.51 9.72 -2.62
C GLU A 159 -17.71 10.57 -3.62
N LYS A 160 -17.61 10.15 -4.88
CA LYS A 160 -16.86 10.84 -5.96
C LYS A 160 -15.43 11.18 -5.56
N ILE A 161 -14.74 10.22 -4.94
CA ILE A 161 -13.39 10.40 -4.42
C ILE A 161 -12.39 10.43 -5.57
N SER A 162 -11.56 11.46 -5.63
CA SER A 162 -10.42 11.50 -6.55
C SER A 162 -9.42 10.39 -6.24
N ILE A 163 -8.99 9.67 -7.26
CA ILE A 163 -8.01 8.59 -7.16
C ILE A 163 -6.83 8.80 -8.12
N VAL A 164 -5.77 8.03 -7.92
CA VAL A 164 -4.59 8.07 -8.80
C VAL A 164 -4.98 7.62 -10.20
N PRO A 165 -4.58 8.34 -11.27
CA PRO A 165 -4.94 8.00 -12.66
C PRO A 165 -4.49 6.60 -13.10
N LEU A 166 -3.49 6.03 -12.44
CA LEU A 166 -3.01 4.66 -12.71
C LEU A 166 -4.06 3.56 -12.51
N TYR A 167 -5.13 3.84 -11.78
CA TYR A 167 -6.25 2.90 -11.62
C TYR A 167 -7.15 2.82 -12.86
N PHE A 168 -7.11 3.82 -13.73
CA PHE A 168 -7.86 3.84 -14.99
C PHE A 168 -7.01 3.32 -16.14
N ALA A 169 -7.63 2.63 -17.08
CA ALA A 169 -6.96 2.16 -18.28
C ALA A 169 -6.51 3.32 -19.15
N ALA A 170 -5.26 3.26 -19.59
CA ALA A 170 -4.66 4.17 -20.54
C ALA A 170 -3.58 3.46 -21.35
N LYS A 171 -3.25 4.01 -22.51
CA LYS A 171 -2.07 3.57 -23.28
C LYS A 171 -0.82 3.91 -22.47
N ARG A 172 -0.03 2.90 -22.16
CA ARG A 172 1.20 3.03 -21.37
C ARG A 172 2.30 2.15 -21.94
N PRO A 173 3.57 2.61 -21.94
CA PRO A 173 4.69 1.78 -22.31
C PRO A 173 4.89 0.70 -21.24
N VAL A 174 4.90 -0.55 -21.65
CA VAL A 174 5.11 -1.71 -20.77
C VAL A 174 6.11 -2.68 -21.39
N VAL A 175 6.77 -3.45 -20.53
CA VAL A 175 7.52 -4.65 -20.89
C VAL A 175 6.86 -5.85 -20.24
N ASP A 176 6.78 -6.97 -20.98
CA ASP A 176 6.33 -8.24 -20.42
C ASP A 176 7.55 -9.02 -19.89
N ARG A 177 7.54 -9.32 -18.61
CA ARG A 177 8.53 -10.17 -17.95
C ARG A 177 7.81 -11.31 -17.24
N ASP A 178 7.92 -12.50 -17.79
CA ASP A 178 7.30 -13.71 -17.25
C ASP A 178 5.78 -13.58 -17.01
N GLY A 179 5.07 -12.95 -17.95
CA GLY A 179 3.63 -12.70 -17.88
C GLY A 179 3.22 -11.57 -16.93
N MET A 180 4.17 -10.78 -16.48
CA MET A 180 3.90 -9.57 -15.68
C MET A 180 4.21 -8.33 -16.51
N LEU A 181 3.17 -7.50 -16.73
CA LEU A 181 3.31 -6.24 -17.43
C LEU A 181 3.89 -5.17 -16.51
N ILE A 182 5.15 -4.82 -16.70
CA ILE A 182 5.84 -3.77 -15.94
C ILE A 182 5.81 -2.48 -16.75
N MET A 183 5.21 -1.42 -16.20
CA MET A 183 5.20 -0.11 -16.83
C MET A 183 6.60 0.51 -16.85
N VAL A 184 6.99 1.06 -17.99
CA VAL A 184 8.23 1.84 -18.12
C VAL A 184 7.93 3.28 -17.73
N ASP A 185 8.06 3.58 -16.44
CA ASP A 185 7.71 4.91 -15.87
C ASP A 185 8.86 5.92 -16.03
N ASP A 186 10.11 5.43 -16.00
CA ASP A 186 11.30 6.25 -16.19
C ASP A 186 12.53 5.41 -16.60
N GLU A 187 13.65 6.12 -16.83
CA GLU A 187 14.93 5.56 -17.29
C GLU A 187 15.64 4.65 -16.28
N ARG A 188 15.19 4.63 -15.03
CA ARG A 188 15.79 3.76 -13.99
C ARG A 188 15.42 2.29 -14.15
N LEU A 189 14.40 1.97 -14.97
CA LEU A 189 14.08 0.58 -15.27
C LEU A 189 15.17 0.02 -16.19
N PRO A 190 16.02 -0.92 -15.73
CA PRO A 190 17.01 -1.53 -16.60
C PRO A 190 16.28 -2.42 -17.61
N LEU A 191 16.39 -2.06 -18.88
CA LEU A 191 15.87 -2.85 -19.99
C LEU A 191 16.94 -3.84 -20.44
N ALA A 192 16.59 -5.13 -20.50
CA ALA A 192 17.42 -6.15 -21.12
C ALA A 192 17.34 -6.06 -22.65
N ALA A 193 18.34 -6.59 -23.34
CA ALA A 193 18.33 -6.62 -24.82
C ALA A 193 17.14 -7.40 -25.42
N THR A 194 16.54 -8.27 -24.61
CA THR A 194 15.35 -9.06 -24.98
C THR A 194 14.04 -8.36 -24.66
N ASP A 195 14.06 -7.27 -23.88
CA ASP A 195 12.82 -6.55 -23.53
C ASP A 195 12.32 -5.77 -24.76
N VAL A 196 11.06 -5.98 -25.09
CA VAL A 196 10.35 -5.20 -26.10
C VAL A 196 9.38 -4.27 -25.36
N VAL A 197 9.59 -2.96 -25.51
CA VAL A 197 8.67 -1.95 -24.97
C VAL A 197 7.50 -1.79 -25.93
N GLU A 198 6.29 -2.06 -25.44
CA GLU A 198 5.06 -1.94 -26.21
C GLU A 198 4.08 -0.98 -25.55
N GLU A 199 3.35 -0.22 -26.37
CA GLU A 199 2.22 0.58 -25.90
C GLU A 199 0.97 -0.30 -25.78
N ARG A 200 0.55 -0.57 -24.56
CA ARG A 200 -0.67 -1.35 -24.28
C ARG A 200 -1.68 -0.56 -23.47
N MET A 201 -2.97 -0.89 -23.64
CA MET A 201 -4.06 -0.39 -22.77
C MET A 201 -4.03 -1.15 -21.46
N VAL A 202 -3.52 -0.49 -20.41
CA VAL A 202 -3.33 -1.12 -19.11
C VAL A 202 -3.77 -0.21 -17.96
N ARG A 203 -4.15 -0.84 -16.85
CA ARG A 203 -4.37 -0.20 -15.55
C ARG A 203 -3.75 -0.99 -14.42
N PHE A 204 -3.74 -0.42 -13.24
CA PHE A 204 -3.30 -1.11 -12.03
C PHE A 204 -4.52 -1.43 -11.14
N ARG A 205 -4.59 -2.63 -10.56
CA ARG A 205 -5.57 -2.97 -9.51
C ARG A 205 -5.06 -2.55 -8.13
N THR A 206 -3.76 -2.52 -7.95
CA THR A 206 -3.10 -2.13 -6.69
C THR A 206 -1.83 -1.37 -7.02
N LEU A 207 -1.47 -0.42 -6.18
CA LEU A 207 -0.27 0.39 -6.36
C LEU A 207 0.74 0.11 -5.24
N GLY A 208 1.97 -0.15 -5.62
CA GLY A 208 3.09 -0.41 -4.72
C GLY A 208 4.35 0.31 -5.16
N CYS A 209 5.49 -0.39 -5.04
CA CYS A 209 6.73 0.06 -5.66
C CYS A 209 6.67 -0.22 -7.15
N TYR A 210 7.07 0.76 -7.94
CA TYR A 210 6.88 0.81 -9.37
C TYR A 210 7.34 -0.46 -10.12
N PRO A 211 8.56 -1.00 -9.94
CA PRO A 211 8.95 -2.16 -10.72
C PRO A 211 8.46 -3.50 -10.16
N LEU A 212 7.85 -3.47 -8.95
CA LEU A 212 7.35 -4.66 -8.25
C LEU A 212 5.84 -4.80 -8.32
N THR A 213 5.19 -3.95 -9.11
CA THR A 213 3.73 -3.94 -9.28
C THR A 213 3.39 -4.07 -10.75
N GLY A 214 2.83 -5.21 -11.14
CA GLY A 214 2.36 -5.46 -12.49
C GLY A 214 1.07 -4.71 -12.80
N ALA A 215 0.97 -4.26 -14.05
CA ALA A 215 -0.27 -3.79 -14.64
C ALA A 215 -1.10 -4.97 -15.18
N ILE A 216 -2.36 -4.72 -15.46
CA ILE A 216 -3.25 -5.63 -16.19
C ILE A 216 -3.76 -4.96 -17.45
N GLU A 217 -3.95 -5.74 -18.52
CA GLU A 217 -4.68 -5.26 -19.69
C GLU A 217 -6.12 -4.97 -19.31
N SER A 218 -6.61 -3.83 -19.73
CA SER A 218 -7.97 -3.38 -19.39
C SER A 218 -8.40 -2.26 -20.31
N THR A 219 -9.70 -2.14 -20.50
CA THR A 219 -10.34 -1.02 -21.19
C THR A 219 -11.15 -0.12 -20.24
N ALA A 220 -11.10 -0.39 -18.92
CA ALA A 220 -11.86 0.33 -17.90
C ALA A 220 -11.31 1.75 -17.71
N THR A 221 -11.97 2.72 -18.28
CA THR A 221 -11.61 4.15 -18.22
C THR A 221 -12.45 4.96 -17.25
N THR A 222 -13.54 4.37 -16.74
CA THR A 222 -14.45 4.98 -15.77
C THR A 222 -14.52 4.16 -14.48
N LEU A 223 -15.08 4.73 -13.41
CA LEU A 223 -15.30 4.00 -12.16
C LEU A 223 -16.30 2.87 -12.33
N GLU A 224 -17.32 3.09 -13.15
CA GLU A 224 -18.35 2.10 -13.49
C GLU A 224 -17.73 0.87 -14.18
N ASP A 225 -16.82 1.09 -15.13
CA ASP A 225 -16.10 0.02 -15.82
C ASP A 225 -15.23 -0.78 -14.83
N ILE A 226 -14.52 -0.08 -13.92
CA ILE A 226 -13.69 -0.72 -12.89
C ILE A 226 -14.56 -1.60 -11.97
N VAL A 227 -15.71 -1.10 -11.52
CA VAL A 227 -16.65 -1.87 -10.70
C VAL A 227 -17.13 -3.10 -11.45
N GLY A 228 -17.44 -2.98 -12.75
CA GLY A 228 -17.80 -4.09 -13.61
C GLY A 228 -16.71 -5.16 -13.69
N GLU A 229 -15.46 -4.76 -13.90
CA GLU A 229 -14.31 -5.68 -13.91
C GLU A 229 -14.09 -6.36 -12.55
N VAL A 230 -14.24 -5.63 -11.45
CA VAL A 230 -14.08 -6.18 -10.09
C VAL A 230 -15.16 -7.23 -9.80
N LEU A 231 -16.40 -6.99 -10.20
CA LEU A 231 -17.50 -7.95 -10.08
C LEU A 231 -17.25 -9.24 -10.88
N ALA A 232 -16.63 -9.13 -12.04
CA ALA A 232 -16.26 -10.26 -12.88
C ALA A 232 -14.98 -10.98 -12.43
N ALA A 233 -14.16 -10.35 -11.59
CA ALA A 233 -12.87 -10.89 -11.18
C ALA A 233 -13.01 -12.10 -10.24
N ARG A 234 -12.25 -13.16 -10.54
CA ARG A 234 -12.16 -14.37 -9.69
C ARG A 234 -10.94 -14.43 -8.80
N THR A 235 -10.08 -13.43 -8.90
CA THR A 235 -8.75 -13.40 -8.26
C THR A 235 -8.58 -12.15 -7.42
N SER A 236 -7.79 -12.26 -6.34
CA SER A 236 -7.45 -11.12 -5.49
C SER A 236 -6.71 -10.01 -6.26
N GLU A 237 -6.94 -8.77 -5.88
CA GLU A 237 -6.24 -7.58 -6.40
C GLU A 237 -4.71 -7.66 -6.27
N ARG A 238 -4.20 -8.44 -5.31
CA ARG A 238 -2.77 -8.57 -5.03
C ARG A 238 -2.04 -9.57 -5.92
N GLN A 239 -2.73 -10.33 -6.74
CA GLN A 239 -2.11 -11.36 -7.59
C GLN A 239 -1.03 -10.81 -8.53
N GLY A 240 -1.09 -9.53 -8.91
CA GLY A 240 -0.08 -8.86 -9.74
C GLY A 240 1.16 -8.36 -8.99
N ARG A 241 1.30 -8.64 -7.69
CA ARG A 241 2.47 -8.21 -6.91
C ARG A 241 3.54 -9.29 -6.86
N LEU A 242 4.75 -8.94 -7.29
CA LEU A 242 5.90 -9.86 -7.29
C LEU A 242 6.20 -10.39 -5.88
N ILE A 243 6.12 -9.53 -4.88
CA ILE A 243 6.44 -9.86 -3.49
C ILE A 243 5.52 -10.94 -2.87
N ASP A 244 4.33 -11.13 -3.41
CA ASP A 244 3.38 -12.13 -2.92
C ASP A 244 3.58 -13.50 -3.58
N LYS A 245 4.43 -13.56 -4.63
CA LYS A 245 4.79 -14.81 -5.32
C LYS A 245 6.01 -15.51 -4.71
N ASP A 246 6.81 -14.80 -3.91
CA ASP A 246 8.14 -15.27 -3.48
C ASP A 246 8.12 -16.48 -2.50
N GLU A 247 7.12 -16.58 -1.60
CA GLU A 247 6.98 -17.73 -0.68
C GLU A 247 5.55 -17.83 -0.10
N ALA A 248 5.06 -19.05 0.11
CA ALA A 248 3.83 -19.29 0.86
C ALA A 248 3.99 -18.82 2.32
N GLY A 249 3.12 -17.90 2.78
CA GLY A 249 3.21 -17.35 4.14
C GLY A 249 4.17 -16.16 4.31
N SER A 250 4.74 -15.63 3.22
CA SER A 250 5.68 -14.51 3.24
C SER A 250 5.14 -13.28 4.00
N MET A 251 3.85 -12.97 3.88
CA MET A 251 3.22 -11.85 4.58
C MET A 251 3.13 -12.06 6.11
N GLU A 252 2.92 -13.28 6.60
CA GLU A 252 2.91 -13.54 8.05
C GLU A 252 4.31 -13.36 8.65
N LYS A 253 5.35 -13.82 7.95
CA LYS A 253 6.75 -13.58 8.33
C LYS A 253 7.06 -12.08 8.38
N LYS A 254 6.69 -11.33 7.35
CA LYS A 254 6.91 -9.87 7.28
C LYS A 254 6.21 -9.09 8.39
N LYS A 255 5.02 -9.50 8.83
CA LYS A 255 4.34 -8.89 9.98
C LYS A 255 5.09 -9.08 11.29
N ARG A 256 5.69 -10.26 11.48
CA ARG A 256 6.57 -10.52 12.64
C ARG A 256 7.82 -9.66 12.62
N GLU A 257 8.28 -9.27 11.44
CA GLU A 257 9.40 -8.36 11.22
C GLU A 257 9.03 -6.87 11.33
N GLY A 258 7.76 -6.55 11.55
CA GLY A 258 7.26 -5.18 11.72
C GLY A 258 6.64 -4.56 10.47
N TYR A 259 6.40 -5.33 9.41
CA TYR A 259 5.69 -4.87 8.21
C TYR A 259 4.24 -4.45 8.54
N PHE A 260 3.75 -3.51 7.74
CA PHE A 260 2.41 -2.95 7.87
C PHE A 260 1.37 -3.83 7.22
#